data_c8d466e5191dc9c8fc4556448f79ad59
#
_entry.id   c8d466e5191dc9c8fc4556448f79ad59
#
_cell.length_a   1.000
_cell.length_b   1.000
_cell.length_c   1.000
_cell.angle_alpha   90.00
_cell.angle_beta   90.00
_cell.angle_gamma   90.00
#
_symmetry.space_group_name_H-M   'P 1'
#
loop_
_entity.id
_entity.type
_entity.pdbx_description
1 polymer ?
#
loop_
_entity_poly.entity_id
_entity_poly.type
_entity_poly.pdbx_seq_one_letter_code
_entity_poly.pdbx_strand_id
1 'polypeptide(L)'
;MSGSTRRISGALSRLKASKLGIVGRAEGLFVPYVSYGEQQLRWIDAELTAASMLSNTASEVDDPDMQIALLRLTGPRLEAAMLGSILLTVWLDFLNLADVVLKQCPYYGEERLLRKMRRLQQMIAPAMTALASLEPGQVEAVASDLPALIGHLTREFVSTREAVRVAAERFEKMLRVKELIEMLTTASAMKMVLPRLLPPVAPATLGVGLVVGSNGVMMGTRMVVSAEWVEMMRRLVQAGVISLPVVSAAVRIHAGQVLMSESNQDLPRGVRDALGDGPEVRGMRVTGRTGAGMAEPPRHHVLPREFREWFEKRGFTGDMKIDRFCVEMEQSHHEAIHGGGDWRQGRKWPGEWNQVIIEALRDAEAEAGRMLTRSEVLKVIAEYMRLYKIPMNFVPWRG
;
A
#
# COMPACT_ATOMS: atom_id res chain seq x y z
N MET A 1 10.38 2.29 -4.74
CA MET A 1 9.12 2.04 -5.44
C MET A 1 9.00 2.78 -6.77
N SER A 2 9.34 4.06 -6.91
CA SER A 2 9.28 4.81 -8.19
C SER A 2 10.08 4.18 -9.35
N GLY A 3 11.13 3.43 -9.08
CA GLY A 3 11.85 2.66 -10.11
C GLY A 3 11.07 1.45 -10.64
N SER A 4 10.21 0.86 -9.82
CA SER A 4 9.38 -0.30 -10.18
C SER A 4 8.19 0.13 -11.04
N THR A 5 7.50 1.19 -10.66
CA THR A 5 6.36 1.72 -11.44
C THR A 5 6.81 2.22 -12.82
N ARG A 6 7.99 2.83 -12.91
CA ARG A 6 8.58 3.22 -14.21
C ARG A 6 8.84 2.02 -15.14
N ARG A 7 9.30 0.90 -14.60
CA ARG A 7 9.51 -0.33 -15.39
C ARG A 7 8.19 -0.94 -15.85
N ILE A 8 7.18 -0.96 -14.98
CA ILE A 8 5.82 -1.41 -15.33
C ILE A 8 5.23 -0.51 -16.42
N SER A 9 5.36 0.82 -16.29
CA SER A 9 4.93 1.80 -17.29
C SER A 9 5.59 1.54 -18.64
N GLY A 10 6.91 1.34 -18.67
CA GLY A 10 7.63 1.00 -19.90
C GLY A 10 7.16 -0.31 -20.53
N ALA A 11 6.83 -1.31 -19.72
CA ALA A 11 6.31 -2.59 -20.21
C ALA A 11 4.90 -2.45 -20.79
N LEU A 12 4.01 -1.75 -20.12
CA LEU A 12 2.66 -1.45 -20.63
C LEU A 12 2.70 -0.62 -21.93
N SER A 13 3.60 0.35 -22.02
CA SER A 13 3.81 1.14 -23.23
C SER A 13 4.26 0.27 -24.41
N ARG A 14 5.15 -0.70 -24.19
CA ARG A 14 5.53 -1.67 -25.23
C ARG A 14 4.37 -2.54 -25.66
N LEU A 15 3.54 -3.02 -24.74
CA LEU A 15 2.34 -3.79 -25.05
C LEU A 15 1.35 -2.96 -25.86
N LYS A 16 1.15 -1.70 -25.51
CA LYS A 16 0.28 -0.77 -26.24
C LYS A 16 0.76 -0.50 -27.66
N ALA A 17 2.06 -0.51 -27.90
CA ALA A 17 2.66 -0.38 -29.22
C ALA A 17 2.67 -1.69 -30.04
N SER A 18 2.19 -2.80 -29.48
CA SER A 18 2.28 -4.14 -30.07
C SER A 18 1.21 -4.39 -31.14
N LYS A 19 1.38 -3.81 -32.32
CA LYS A 19 0.44 -3.92 -33.46
C LYS A 19 0.29 -5.35 -33.99
N LEU A 20 1.32 -6.20 -33.88
CA LEU A 20 1.27 -7.60 -34.30
C LEU A 20 0.86 -8.57 -33.19
N GLY A 21 0.64 -8.06 -31.97
CA GLY A 21 0.29 -8.82 -30.76
C GLY A 21 -1.02 -8.34 -30.14
N ILE A 22 -0.95 -8.09 -28.83
CA ILE A 22 -2.13 -7.88 -27.95
C ILE A 22 -3.05 -6.72 -28.37
N VAL A 23 -2.52 -5.69 -29.03
CA VAL A 23 -3.31 -4.51 -29.44
C VAL A 23 -3.83 -4.64 -30.87
N GLY A 24 -3.07 -5.21 -31.77
CA GLY A 24 -3.44 -5.24 -33.20
C GLY A 24 -4.04 -6.56 -33.69
N ARG A 25 -3.93 -7.63 -32.90
CA ARG A 25 -4.56 -8.92 -33.22
C ARG A 25 -5.95 -9.03 -32.60
N ALA A 26 -6.74 -10.00 -33.09
CA ALA A 26 -8.08 -10.29 -32.60
C ALA A 26 -8.98 -9.03 -32.54
N GLU A 27 -8.93 -8.18 -33.58
CA GLU A 27 -9.76 -6.98 -33.71
C GLU A 27 -9.74 -6.06 -32.47
N GLY A 28 -8.63 -6.06 -31.71
CA GLY A 28 -8.48 -5.25 -30.51
C GLY A 28 -9.20 -5.77 -29.25
N LEU A 29 -9.71 -7.00 -29.27
CA LEU A 29 -10.42 -7.60 -28.11
C LEU A 29 -9.62 -7.64 -26.83
N PHE A 30 -8.29 -7.55 -26.91
CA PHE A 30 -7.41 -7.56 -25.75
C PHE A 30 -7.01 -6.16 -25.24
N VAL A 31 -7.33 -5.09 -25.97
CA VAL A 31 -7.03 -3.70 -25.58
C VAL A 31 -7.58 -3.33 -24.18
N PRO A 32 -8.81 -3.73 -23.81
CA PRO A 32 -9.34 -3.44 -22.47
C PRO A 32 -8.47 -3.97 -21.33
N TYR A 33 -7.78 -5.10 -21.52
CA TYR A 33 -6.91 -5.68 -20.50
C TYR A 33 -5.60 -4.89 -20.31
N VAL A 34 -5.06 -4.32 -21.40
CA VAL A 34 -3.91 -3.39 -21.32
C VAL A 34 -4.34 -2.09 -20.64
N SER A 35 -5.49 -1.54 -21.03
CA SER A 35 -6.06 -0.33 -20.42
C SER A 35 -6.36 -0.51 -18.94
N TYR A 36 -6.83 -1.69 -18.52
CA TYR A 36 -6.98 -2.03 -17.10
C TYR A 36 -5.64 -1.93 -16.36
N GLY A 37 -4.57 -2.52 -16.90
CA GLY A 37 -3.23 -2.41 -16.33
C GLY A 37 -2.75 -0.96 -16.20
N GLU A 38 -2.98 -0.13 -17.22
CA GLU A 38 -2.65 1.31 -17.19
C GLU A 38 -3.45 2.07 -16.12
N GLN A 39 -4.72 1.73 -15.94
CA GLN A 39 -5.56 2.34 -14.91
C GLN A 39 -5.05 2.01 -13.51
N GLN A 40 -4.71 0.74 -13.27
CA GLN A 40 -4.17 0.32 -11.98
C GLN A 40 -2.81 0.98 -11.71
N LEU A 41 -1.94 1.10 -12.71
CA LEU A 41 -0.66 1.80 -12.55
C LEU A 41 -0.84 3.27 -12.16
N ARG A 42 -1.76 3.99 -12.83
CA ARG A 42 -2.05 5.39 -12.50
C ARG A 42 -2.52 5.56 -11.06
N TRP A 43 -3.39 4.67 -10.59
CA TRP A 43 -3.83 4.66 -9.20
C TRP A 43 -2.66 4.43 -8.24
N ILE A 44 -1.83 3.41 -8.47
CA ILE A 44 -0.65 3.11 -7.64
C ILE A 44 0.32 4.31 -7.59
N ASP A 45 0.59 4.94 -8.73
CA ASP A 45 1.47 6.12 -8.79
C ASP A 45 0.87 7.31 -8.02
N ALA A 46 -0.45 7.51 -8.08
CA ALA A 46 -1.14 8.54 -7.31
C ALA A 46 -0.98 8.30 -5.80
N GLU A 47 -1.19 7.06 -5.32
CA GLU A 47 -1.03 6.74 -3.90
C GLU A 47 0.42 6.89 -3.42
N LEU A 48 1.41 6.51 -4.24
CA LEU A 48 2.83 6.73 -3.93
C LEU A 48 3.19 8.21 -3.87
N THR A 49 2.62 9.02 -4.76
CA THR A 49 2.83 10.48 -4.77
C THR A 49 2.24 11.11 -3.50
N ALA A 50 1.01 10.73 -3.15
CA ALA A 50 0.35 11.21 -1.95
C ALA A 50 1.11 10.80 -0.67
N ALA A 51 1.58 9.55 -0.62
CA ALA A 51 2.39 9.06 0.50
C ALA A 51 3.71 9.84 0.62
N SER A 52 4.36 10.16 -0.51
CA SER A 52 5.58 10.97 -0.50
C SER A 52 5.33 12.39 0.00
N MET A 53 4.22 13.02 -0.40
CA MET A 53 3.85 14.36 0.07
C MET A 53 3.63 14.39 1.59
N LEU A 54 2.88 13.42 2.12
CA LEU A 54 2.64 13.27 3.57
C LEU A 54 3.95 13.03 4.33
N SER A 55 4.83 12.18 3.81
CA SER A 55 6.12 11.89 4.42
C SER A 55 7.05 13.12 4.42
N ASN A 56 7.07 13.89 3.32
CA ASN A 56 7.87 15.13 3.26
C ASN A 56 7.33 16.15 4.27
N THR A 57 6.00 16.33 4.34
CA THR A 57 5.41 17.22 5.35
C THR A 57 5.73 16.77 6.77
N ALA A 58 5.72 15.46 7.03
CA ALA A 58 6.12 14.94 8.33
C ALA A 58 7.57 15.28 8.68
N SER A 59 8.49 15.27 7.71
CA SER A 59 9.89 15.64 7.94
C SER A 59 10.13 17.14 8.15
N GLU A 60 9.17 17.97 7.77
CA GLU A 60 9.22 19.43 7.94
C GLU A 60 8.63 19.89 9.28
N VAL A 61 7.91 19.03 9.99
CA VAL A 61 7.28 19.34 11.29
C VAL A 61 8.24 18.95 12.41
N ASP A 62 8.55 19.88 13.31
CA ASP A 62 9.45 19.62 14.45
C ASP A 62 8.80 18.80 15.57
N ASP A 63 7.48 18.68 15.59
CA ASP A 63 6.73 18.00 16.62
C ASP A 63 6.69 16.48 16.38
N PRO A 64 7.30 15.65 17.28
CA PRO A 64 7.43 14.21 17.07
C PRO A 64 6.08 13.47 16.99
N ASP A 65 5.08 13.88 17.78
CA ASP A 65 3.78 13.22 17.80
C ASP A 65 3.01 13.51 16.51
N MET A 66 3.10 14.76 16.03
CA MET A 66 2.52 15.16 14.75
C MET A 66 3.24 14.49 13.57
N GLN A 67 4.58 14.32 13.62
CA GLN A 67 5.33 13.55 12.64
C GLN A 67 4.79 12.12 12.54
N ILE A 68 4.64 11.43 13.68
CA ILE A 68 4.11 10.06 13.73
C ILE A 68 2.67 10.03 13.22
N ALA A 69 1.83 11.00 13.59
CA ALA A 69 0.45 11.09 13.12
C ALA A 69 0.37 11.20 11.59
N LEU A 70 1.21 12.03 10.98
CA LEU A 70 1.32 12.17 9.51
C LEU A 70 1.84 10.89 8.85
N LEU A 71 2.84 10.25 9.44
CA LEU A 71 3.36 8.97 8.94
C LEU A 71 2.31 7.86 9.01
N ARG A 72 1.44 7.85 10.04
CA ARG A 72 0.31 6.91 10.12
C ARG A 72 -0.72 7.12 9.00
N LEU A 73 -0.95 8.36 8.56
CA LEU A 73 -1.76 8.63 7.36
C LEU A 73 -1.12 8.10 6.07
N THR A 74 0.21 8.02 6.04
CA THR A 74 0.97 7.50 4.89
C THR A 74 0.84 5.98 4.77
N GLY A 75 0.72 5.27 5.88
CA GLY A 75 0.75 3.81 5.95
C GLY A 75 -0.23 3.10 5.02
N PRO A 76 -1.54 3.33 5.11
CA PRO A 76 -2.53 2.65 4.27
C PRO A 76 -2.29 2.84 2.77
N ARG A 77 -1.78 4.02 2.36
CA ARG A 77 -1.43 4.32 0.97
C ARG A 77 -0.22 3.52 0.50
N LEU A 78 0.82 3.45 1.31
CA LEU A 78 2.01 2.64 1.04
C LEU A 78 1.68 1.15 0.98
N GLU A 79 0.89 0.67 1.92
CA GLU A 79 0.42 -0.71 1.98
C GLU A 79 -0.35 -1.09 0.71
N ALA A 80 -1.36 -0.29 0.36
CA ALA A 80 -2.19 -0.50 -0.81
C ALA A 80 -1.37 -0.43 -2.12
N ALA A 81 -0.50 0.56 -2.26
CA ALA A 81 0.36 0.70 -3.43
C ALA A 81 1.36 -0.46 -3.56
N MET A 82 1.92 -0.94 -2.45
CA MET A 82 2.85 -2.08 -2.44
C MET A 82 2.15 -3.37 -2.88
N LEU A 83 1.01 -3.70 -2.26
CA LEU A 83 0.25 -4.91 -2.60
C LEU A 83 -0.34 -4.83 -4.02
N GLY A 84 -0.85 -3.64 -4.41
CA GLY A 84 -1.33 -3.38 -5.76
C GLY A 84 -0.23 -3.53 -6.82
N SER A 85 0.99 -3.09 -6.52
CA SER A 85 2.15 -3.26 -7.42
C SER A 85 2.49 -4.74 -7.65
N ILE A 86 2.36 -5.58 -6.63
CA ILE A 86 2.57 -7.02 -6.76
C ILE A 86 1.52 -7.64 -7.70
N LEU A 87 0.25 -7.33 -7.48
CA LEU A 87 -0.85 -7.83 -8.34
C LEU A 87 -0.71 -7.33 -9.78
N LEU A 88 -0.38 -6.05 -9.97
CA LEU A 88 -0.19 -5.47 -11.29
C LEU A 88 0.99 -6.12 -12.03
N THR A 89 2.02 -6.52 -11.30
CA THR A 89 3.16 -7.23 -11.86
C THR A 89 2.78 -8.60 -12.40
N VAL A 90 2.00 -9.35 -11.63
CA VAL A 90 1.46 -10.65 -12.09
C VAL A 90 0.55 -10.46 -13.31
N TRP A 91 -0.30 -9.43 -13.27
CA TRP A 91 -1.13 -9.07 -14.41
C TRP A 91 -0.30 -8.79 -15.67
N LEU A 92 0.79 -8.04 -15.52
CA LEU A 92 1.72 -7.73 -16.61
C LEU A 92 2.36 -8.98 -17.20
N ASP A 93 2.72 -9.98 -16.39
CA ASP A 93 3.25 -11.25 -16.87
C ASP A 93 2.22 -11.97 -17.76
N PHE A 94 0.95 -11.98 -17.38
CA PHE A 94 -0.12 -12.54 -18.24
C PHE A 94 -0.34 -11.74 -19.53
N LEU A 95 -0.25 -10.40 -19.48
CA LEU A 95 -0.32 -9.57 -20.69
C LEU A 95 0.85 -9.86 -21.65
N ASN A 96 2.07 -10.01 -21.12
CA ASN A 96 3.23 -10.38 -21.92
C ASN A 96 3.07 -11.77 -22.54
N LEU A 97 2.59 -12.74 -21.76
CA LEU A 97 2.31 -14.08 -22.29
C LEU A 97 1.25 -14.04 -23.40
N ALA A 98 0.17 -13.28 -23.20
CA ALA A 98 -0.88 -13.10 -24.20
C ALA A 98 -0.34 -12.45 -25.48
N ASP A 99 0.50 -11.42 -25.36
CA ASP A 99 1.14 -10.75 -26.50
C ASP A 99 2.00 -11.71 -27.33
N VAL A 100 2.78 -12.56 -26.67
CA VAL A 100 3.60 -13.59 -27.34
C VAL A 100 2.72 -14.63 -28.03
N VAL A 101 1.69 -15.12 -27.34
CA VAL A 101 0.76 -16.11 -27.91
C VAL A 101 0.09 -15.58 -29.16
N LEU A 102 -0.40 -14.36 -29.13
CA LEU A 102 -1.05 -13.72 -30.28
C LEU A 102 -0.10 -13.50 -31.45
N LYS A 103 1.17 -13.21 -31.19
CA LYS A 103 2.20 -13.03 -32.23
C LYS A 103 2.63 -14.34 -32.89
N GLN A 104 2.75 -15.41 -32.11
CA GLN A 104 3.53 -16.57 -32.54
C GLN A 104 2.79 -17.89 -32.45
N CYS A 105 1.66 -17.95 -31.75
CA CYS A 105 0.89 -19.18 -31.54
C CYS A 105 -0.58 -19.04 -31.96
N PRO A 106 -0.89 -18.81 -33.23
CA PRO A 106 -2.29 -18.64 -33.69
C PRO A 106 -3.15 -19.87 -33.39
N TYR A 107 -2.53 -21.03 -33.20
CA TYR A 107 -3.20 -22.32 -32.92
C TYR A 107 -3.67 -22.50 -31.48
N TYR A 108 -3.26 -21.62 -30.55
CA TYR A 108 -3.75 -21.67 -29.18
C TYR A 108 -5.22 -21.24 -29.05
N GLY A 109 -5.72 -20.46 -30.04
CA GLY A 109 -7.07 -19.96 -30.11
C GLY A 109 -7.31 -18.68 -29.30
N GLU A 110 -7.69 -17.63 -30.01
CA GLU A 110 -7.94 -16.29 -29.41
C GLU A 110 -9.05 -16.33 -28.35
N GLU A 111 -10.12 -17.08 -28.61
CA GLU A 111 -11.21 -17.24 -27.62
C GLU A 111 -10.77 -17.90 -26.31
N ARG A 112 -9.90 -18.91 -26.41
CA ARG A 112 -9.37 -19.58 -25.21
C ARG A 112 -8.53 -18.62 -24.37
N LEU A 113 -7.70 -17.81 -25.05
CA LEU A 113 -6.90 -16.78 -24.42
C LEU A 113 -7.78 -15.70 -23.80
N LEU A 114 -8.81 -15.24 -24.50
CA LEU A 114 -9.75 -14.23 -24.03
C LEU A 114 -10.50 -14.70 -22.77
N ARG A 115 -11.01 -15.93 -22.77
CA ARG A 115 -11.66 -16.51 -21.59
C ARG A 115 -10.70 -16.58 -20.41
N LYS A 116 -9.43 -16.91 -20.65
CA LYS A 116 -8.40 -16.94 -19.63
C LYS A 116 -8.14 -15.56 -19.04
N MET A 117 -7.93 -14.55 -19.90
CA MET A 117 -7.70 -13.17 -19.45
C MET A 117 -8.86 -12.61 -18.64
N ARG A 118 -10.10 -12.90 -19.08
CA ARG A 118 -11.30 -12.50 -18.33
C ARG A 118 -11.35 -13.13 -16.95
N ARG A 119 -11.10 -14.44 -16.85
CA ARG A 119 -11.07 -15.16 -15.56
C ARG A 119 -9.99 -14.59 -14.62
N LEU A 120 -8.79 -14.33 -15.13
CA LEU A 120 -7.70 -13.76 -14.34
C LEU A 120 -8.04 -12.36 -13.83
N GLN A 121 -8.64 -11.52 -14.68
CA GLN A 121 -9.10 -10.20 -14.25
C GLN A 121 -10.16 -10.29 -13.14
N GLN A 122 -11.12 -11.21 -13.27
CA GLN A 122 -12.13 -11.46 -12.23
C GLN A 122 -11.53 -11.91 -10.90
N MET A 123 -10.39 -12.58 -10.91
CA MET A 123 -9.69 -12.98 -9.68
C MET A 123 -8.90 -11.82 -9.05
N ILE A 124 -8.32 -10.94 -9.86
CA ILE A 124 -7.46 -9.84 -9.40
C ILE A 124 -8.28 -8.60 -9.02
N ALA A 125 -9.33 -8.28 -9.77
CA ALA A 125 -10.09 -7.04 -9.64
C ALA A 125 -10.68 -6.80 -8.23
N PRO A 126 -11.24 -7.80 -7.53
CA PRO A 126 -11.75 -7.58 -6.17
C PRO A 126 -10.67 -7.11 -5.20
N ALA A 127 -9.49 -7.73 -5.24
CA ALA A 127 -8.36 -7.34 -4.40
C ALA A 127 -7.87 -5.93 -4.74
N MET A 128 -7.77 -5.58 -6.04
CA MET A 128 -7.38 -4.23 -6.46
C MET A 128 -8.41 -3.18 -6.02
N THR A 129 -9.71 -3.49 -6.09
CA THR A 129 -10.78 -2.59 -5.62
C THR A 129 -10.72 -2.40 -4.11
N ALA A 130 -10.51 -3.47 -3.35
CA ALA A 130 -10.38 -3.40 -1.90
C ALA A 130 -9.15 -2.57 -1.48
N LEU A 131 -8.01 -2.72 -2.17
CA LEU A 131 -6.82 -1.90 -1.93
C LEU A 131 -7.06 -0.42 -2.27
N ALA A 132 -7.79 -0.13 -3.34
CA ALA A 132 -8.10 1.23 -3.76
C ALA A 132 -9.05 1.95 -2.80
N SER A 133 -9.77 1.25 -1.94
CA SER A 133 -10.61 1.85 -0.89
C SER A 133 -9.79 2.54 0.20
N LEU A 134 -8.56 2.14 0.39
CA LEU A 134 -7.66 2.56 1.50
C LEU A 134 -8.25 2.29 2.89
N GLU A 135 -9.29 1.48 3.00
CA GLU A 135 -9.88 1.06 4.27
C GLU A 135 -8.96 0.04 4.96
N PRO A 136 -8.44 0.32 6.17
CA PRO A 136 -7.42 -0.53 6.79
C PRO A 136 -7.84 -2.00 6.90
N GLY A 137 -9.09 -2.25 7.27
CA GLY A 137 -9.59 -3.61 7.39
C GLY A 137 -9.66 -4.37 6.05
N GLN A 138 -9.95 -3.67 4.95
CA GLN A 138 -9.94 -4.27 3.61
C GLN A 138 -8.52 -4.51 3.11
N VAL A 139 -7.61 -3.57 3.35
CA VAL A 139 -6.19 -3.72 3.00
C VAL A 139 -5.58 -4.90 3.76
N GLU A 140 -5.85 -5.04 5.05
CA GLU A 140 -5.39 -6.17 5.87
C GLU A 140 -5.99 -7.52 5.41
N ALA A 141 -7.27 -7.54 5.05
CA ALA A 141 -7.90 -8.74 4.49
C ALA A 141 -7.23 -9.17 3.18
N VAL A 142 -7.01 -8.22 2.25
CA VAL A 142 -6.27 -8.50 1.02
C VAL A 142 -4.86 -8.98 1.34
N ALA A 143 -4.15 -8.35 2.28
CA ALA A 143 -2.80 -8.76 2.66
C ALA A 143 -2.76 -10.21 3.18
N SER A 144 -3.76 -10.62 3.93
CA SER A 144 -3.87 -12.00 4.44
C SER A 144 -4.09 -13.03 3.34
N ASP A 145 -4.90 -12.69 2.34
CA ASP A 145 -5.29 -13.59 1.24
C ASP A 145 -4.30 -13.57 0.06
N LEU A 146 -3.52 -12.48 -0.06
CA LEU A 146 -2.66 -12.24 -1.22
C LEU A 146 -1.65 -13.35 -1.50
N PRO A 147 -0.94 -13.94 -0.50
CA PRO A 147 -0.01 -15.04 -0.77
C PRO A 147 -0.69 -16.24 -1.44
N ALA A 148 -1.89 -16.61 -1.00
CA ALA A 148 -2.67 -17.69 -1.60
C ALA A 148 -3.12 -17.33 -3.02
N LEU A 149 -3.59 -16.10 -3.24
CA LEU A 149 -3.97 -15.59 -4.56
C LEU A 149 -2.78 -15.61 -5.51
N ILE A 150 -1.61 -15.12 -5.10
CA ILE A 150 -0.39 -15.14 -5.92
C ILE A 150 0.02 -16.58 -6.25
N GLY A 151 -0.05 -17.50 -5.29
CA GLY A 151 0.21 -18.91 -5.53
C GLY A 151 -0.73 -19.50 -6.58
N HIS A 152 -2.02 -19.18 -6.49
CA HIS A 152 -3.00 -19.62 -7.49
C HIS A 152 -2.71 -19.02 -8.88
N LEU A 153 -2.46 -17.72 -8.96
CA LEU A 153 -2.11 -17.04 -10.22
C LEU A 153 -0.83 -17.62 -10.84
N THR A 154 0.17 -17.95 -10.02
CA THR A 154 1.41 -18.60 -10.49
C THR A 154 1.13 -19.96 -11.12
N ARG A 155 0.30 -20.80 -10.49
CA ARG A 155 -0.12 -22.09 -11.06
C ARG A 155 -0.88 -21.90 -12.39
N GLU A 156 -1.78 -20.91 -12.45
CA GLU A 156 -2.49 -20.57 -13.68
C GLU A 156 -1.54 -20.11 -14.80
N PHE A 157 -0.49 -19.35 -14.45
CA PHE A 157 0.53 -18.94 -15.41
C PHE A 157 1.30 -20.14 -15.97
N VAL A 158 1.80 -21.01 -15.08
CA VAL A 158 2.51 -22.25 -15.47
C VAL A 158 1.63 -23.15 -16.33
N SER A 159 0.39 -23.37 -15.92
CA SER A 159 -0.59 -24.17 -16.69
C SER A 159 -0.86 -23.59 -18.08
N THR A 160 -1.00 -22.26 -18.17
CA THR A 160 -1.24 -21.58 -19.46
C THR A 160 -0.01 -21.71 -20.36
N ARG A 161 1.18 -21.47 -19.81
CA ARG A 161 2.45 -21.65 -20.52
C ARG A 161 2.60 -23.06 -21.07
N GLU A 162 2.30 -24.07 -20.26
CA GLU A 162 2.39 -25.47 -20.66
C GLU A 162 1.39 -25.81 -21.77
N ALA A 163 0.16 -25.32 -21.66
CA ALA A 163 -0.86 -25.52 -22.69
C ALA A 163 -0.47 -24.86 -24.04
N VAL A 164 0.21 -23.70 -24.00
CA VAL A 164 0.77 -23.04 -25.19
C VAL A 164 1.91 -23.85 -25.76
N ARG A 165 2.80 -24.39 -24.91
CA ARG A 165 3.90 -25.27 -25.33
C ARG A 165 3.38 -26.51 -26.07
N VAL A 166 2.43 -27.21 -25.46
CA VAL A 166 1.81 -28.40 -26.08
C VAL A 166 1.11 -28.08 -27.40
N ALA A 167 0.44 -26.93 -27.49
CA ALA A 167 -0.18 -26.49 -28.74
C ALA A 167 0.87 -26.18 -29.82
N ALA A 168 1.99 -25.59 -29.45
CA ALA A 168 3.10 -25.30 -30.36
C ALA A 168 3.81 -26.56 -30.86
N GLU A 169 4.01 -27.56 -30.00
CA GLU A 169 4.65 -28.84 -30.33
C GLU A 169 3.93 -29.61 -31.44
N ARG A 170 2.60 -29.50 -31.50
CA ARG A 170 1.81 -30.18 -32.54
C ARG A 170 2.00 -29.61 -33.95
N PHE A 171 2.71 -28.51 -34.12
CA PHE A 171 2.84 -27.77 -35.37
C PHE A 171 4.26 -27.46 -35.83
N GLU A 172 5.26 -28.27 -35.42
CA GLU A 172 6.67 -28.22 -35.88
C GLU A 172 7.40 -26.87 -35.83
N LYS A 173 6.81 -25.81 -35.28
CA LYS A 173 7.45 -24.49 -35.14
C LYS A 173 8.03 -24.22 -33.74
N MET A 174 8.54 -25.28 -33.12
CA MET A 174 8.80 -25.37 -31.68
C MET A 174 9.90 -24.49 -31.10
N LEU A 175 11.01 -24.30 -31.80
CA LEU A 175 12.21 -23.73 -31.16
C LEU A 175 12.02 -22.28 -30.72
N ARG A 176 11.44 -21.43 -31.56
CA ARG A 176 11.25 -19.99 -31.25
C ARG A 176 10.25 -19.74 -30.16
N VAL A 177 9.17 -20.52 -30.09
CA VAL A 177 8.14 -20.34 -29.05
C VAL A 177 8.66 -20.79 -27.68
N LYS A 178 9.42 -21.87 -27.65
CA LYS A 178 10.08 -22.37 -26.44
C LYS A 178 11.05 -21.35 -25.87
N GLU A 179 11.96 -20.82 -26.69
CA GLU A 179 12.92 -19.79 -26.29
C GLU A 179 12.24 -18.52 -25.75
N LEU A 180 11.15 -18.08 -26.38
CA LEU A 180 10.38 -16.91 -25.94
C LEU A 180 9.66 -17.15 -24.62
N ILE A 181 9.07 -18.32 -24.43
CA ILE A 181 8.42 -18.69 -23.16
C ILE A 181 9.46 -18.81 -22.04
N GLU A 182 10.62 -19.38 -22.32
CA GLU A 182 11.73 -19.44 -21.36
C GLU A 182 12.25 -18.03 -21.04
N MET A 183 12.38 -17.15 -22.03
CA MET A 183 12.77 -15.76 -21.84
C MET A 183 11.76 -14.99 -20.99
N LEU A 184 10.45 -15.16 -21.20
CA LEU A 184 9.40 -14.57 -20.37
C LEU A 184 9.48 -15.07 -18.93
N THR A 185 9.79 -16.36 -18.73
CA THR A 185 9.91 -16.94 -17.38
C THR A 185 11.13 -16.41 -16.63
N THR A 186 12.23 -16.15 -17.32
CA THR A 186 13.45 -15.58 -16.73
C THR A 186 13.35 -14.08 -16.54
N ALA A 187 12.59 -13.39 -17.38
CA ALA A 187 12.37 -11.94 -17.34
C ALA A 187 11.05 -11.52 -16.67
N SER A 188 10.46 -12.41 -15.86
CA SER A 188 9.20 -12.10 -15.16
C SER A 188 9.25 -10.76 -14.47
N ALA A 189 8.24 -9.93 -14.72
CA ALA A 189 8.11 -8.61 -14.11
C ALA A 189 8.12 -8.71 -12.58
N MET A 190 7.64 -9.82 -12.02
CA MET A 190 7.66 -10.10 -10.60
C MET A 190 9.07 -10.11 -9.99
N LYS A 191 10.09 -10.61 -10.73
CA LYS A 191 11.50 -10.52 -10.31
C LYS A 191 12.05 -9.09 -10.35
N MET A 192 11.43 -8.20 -11.11
CA MET A 192 11.89 -6.81 -11.29
C MET A 192 11.26 -5.84 -10.30
N VAL A 193 10.07 -6.14 -9.77
CA VAL A 193 9.33 -5.25 -8.84
C VAL A 193 9.82 -5.42 -7.40
N LEU A 194 10.29 -6.60 -7.06
CA LEU A 194 10.84 -6.86 -5.74
C LEU A 194 12.11 -6.01 -5.55
N PRO A 195 12.21 -5.20 -4.49
CA PRO A 195 13.42 -4.42 -4.25
C PRO A 195 14.63 -5.35 -4.20
N ARG A 196 15.65 -5.03 -4.97
CA ARG A 196 16.97 -5.67 -4.79
C ARG A 196 17.46 -5.23 -3.44
N LEU A 197 17.43 -6.14 -2.51
CA LEU A 197 17.88 -5.91 -1.15
C LEU A 197 19.40 -5.75 -1.18
N LEU A 198 19.86 -4.59 -0.74
CA LEU A 198 21.29 -4.28 -0.70
C LEU A 198 22.01 -5.18 0.32
N PRO A 199 23.29 -5.47 0.11
CA PRO A 199 24.06 -6.34 0.99
C PRO A 199 24.32 -5.66 2.34
N PRO A 200 24.39 -6.41 3.40
CA PRO A 200 24.27 -6.01 4.77
C PRO A 200 25.57 -6.06 5.59
N VAL A 201 25.42 -5.50 6.77
CA VAL A 201 26.44 -5.48 7.80
C VAL A 201 26.18 -6.60 8.77
N ALA A 202 26.85 -7.36 9.32
CA ALA A 202 26.86 -8.36 10.41
C ALA A 202 25.66 -9.35 10.55
N PRO A 203 25.92 -10.64 10.80
CA PRO A 203 24.89 -11.64 11.03
C PRO A 203 24.26 -11.51 12.43
N ALA A 204 22.93 -11.63 12.48
CA ALA A 204 22.16 -11.74 13.70
C ALA A 204 21.19 -12.93 13.63
N THR A 205 20.93 -13.57 14.75
CA THR A 205 19.99 -14.68 14.83
C THR A 205 18.61 -14.15 15.26
N LEU A 206 17.60 -14.40 14.43
CA LEU A 206 16.21 -14.03 14.69
C LEU A 206 15.37 -15.27 15.03
N GLY A 207 15.58 -15.84 16.20
CA GLY A 207 14.87 -17.04 16.63
C GLY A 207 15.35 -18.34 15.98
N VAL A 208 14.69 -19.45 16.35
CA VAL A 208 15.06 -20.79 15.86
C VAL A 208 14.75 -20.92 14.37
N GLY A 209 15.77 -21.21 13.58
CA GLY A 209 15.64 -21.44 12.14
C GLY A 209 15.73 -20.20 11.25
N LEU A 210 15.96 -19.03 11.84
CA LEU A 210 16.17 -17.77 11.12
C LEU A 210 17.54 -17.20 11.40
N VAL A 211 18.29 -16.96 10.36
CA VAL A 211 19.63 -16.35 10.43
C VAL A 211 19.63 -15.08 9.59
N VAL A 212 19.98 -13.97 10.19
CA VAL A 212 20.27 -12.72 9.49
C VAL A 212 21.76 -12.74 9.15
N GLY A 213 22.05 -12.96 7.89
CA GLY A 213 23.41 -12.91 7.37
C GLY A 213 23.70 -11.58 6.69
N SER A 214 24.96 -11.46 6.24
CA SER A 214 25.39 -10.33 5.42
C SER A 214 24.52 -10.10 4.18
N ASN A 215 23.77 -11.06 3.70
CA ASN A 215 22.89 -10.97 2.52
C ASN A 215 21.39 -11.02 2.86
N GLY A 216 21.00 -10.97 4.13
CA GLY A 216 19.61 -10.88 4.57
C GLY A 216 19.18 -11.97 5.54
N VAL A 217 17.88 -12.05 5.75
CA VAL A 217 17.25 -13.06 6.59
C VAL A 217 17.12 -14.36 5.81
N MET A 218 17.64 -15.44 6.39
CA MET A 218 17.59 -16.78 5.82
C MET A 218 16.49 -17.61 6.47
N MET A 219 15.64 -18.22 5.68
CA MET A 219 14.71 -19.24 6.12
C MET A 219 15.16 -20.59 5.55
N GLY A 220 15.71 -21.43 6.39
CA GLY A 220 16.38 -22.64 5.93
C GLY A 220 17.57 -22.29 5.03
N THR A 221 17.55 -22.72 3.78
CA THR A 221 18.62 -22.46 2.80
C THR A 221 18.37 -21.27 1.88
N ARG A 222 17.26 -20.52 2.04
CA ARG A 222 16.89 -19.45 1.13
C ARG A 222 16.91 -18.08 1.81
N MET A 223 17.51 -17.11 1.15
CA MET A 223 17.47 -15.71 1.55
C MET A 223 16.05 -15.16 1.32
N VAL A 224 15.50 -14.53 2.34
CA VAL A 224 14.15 -13.99 2.34
C VAL A 224 14.16 -12.48 2.15
N VAL A 225 14.82 -11.75 3.05
CA VAL A 225 14.88 -10.28 3.07
C VAL A 225 16.18 -9.81 3.72
N SER A 226 16.58 -8.54 3.53
CA SER A 226 17.77 -7.99 4.20
C SER A 226 17.51 -7.66 5.66
N ALA A 227 18.58 -7.65 6.46
CA ALA A 227 18.49 -7.24 7.86
C ALA A 227 18.02 -5.79 8.01
N GLU A 228 18.49 -4.90 7.15
CA GLU A 228 18.07 -3.49 7.12
C GLU A 228 16.58 -3.34 6.82
N TRP A 229 16.06 -4.15 5.89
CA TRP A 229 14.64 -4.15 5.57
C TRP A 229 13.81 -4.62 6.78
N VAL A 230 14.24 -5.67 7.48
CA VAL A 230 13.56 -6.16 8.70
C VAL A 230 13.54 -5.07 9.77
N GLU A 231 14.67 -4.41 9.99
CA GLU A 231 14.76 -3.33 10.98
C GLU A 231 13.89 -2.12 10.61
N MET A 232 13.88 -1.73 9.34
CA MET A 232 13.03 -0.67 8.84
C MET A 232 11.55 -1.02 9.03
N MET A 233 11.12 -2.24 8.65
CA MET A 233 9.74 -2.70 8.81
C MET A 233 9.36 -2.77 10.29
N ARG A 234 10.27 -3.23 11.16
CA ARG A 234 10.06 -3.26 12.60
C ARG A 234 9.72 -1.86 13.15
N ARG A 235 10.49 -0.85 12.78
CA ARG A 235 10.25 0.54 13.20
C ARG A 235 8.91 1.06 12.69
N LEU A 236 8.57 0.79 11.44
CA LEU A 236 7.29 1.21 10.85
C LEU A 236 6.09 0.51 11.50
N VAL A 237 6.22 -0.78 11.82
CA VAL A 237 5.17 -1.54 12.53
C VAL A 237 5.02 -1.04 13.97
N GLN A 238 6.12 -0.85 14.70
CA GLN A 238 6.11 -0.32 16.07
C GLN A 238 5.50 1.08 16.13
N ALA A 239 5.81 1.93 15.15
CA ALA A 239 5.20 3.25 15.03
C ALA A 239 3.72 3.23 14.59
N GLY A 240 3.18 2.06 14.25
CA GLY A 240 1.80 1.92 13.75
C GLY A 240 1.57 2.51 12.36
N VAL A 241 2.64 2.68 11.57
CA VAL A 241 2.57 3.20 10.20
C VAL A 241 2.17 2.11 9.23
N ILE A 242 2.75 0.91 9.35
CA ILE A 242 2.47 -0.24 8.49
C ILE A 242 1.95 -1.40 9.32
N SER A 243 1.02 -2.18 8.75
CA SER A 243 0.43 -3.34 9.41
C SER A 243 1.29 -4.60 9.32
N LEU A 244 1.24 -5.42 10.35
CA LEU A 244 1.94 -6.70 10.35
C LEU A 244 1.42 -7.66 9.26
N PRO A 245 0.11 -7.76 8.97
CA PRO A 245 -0.38 -8.57 7.85
C PRO A 245 0.23 -8.22 6.51
N VAL A 246 0.42 -6.92 6.22
CA VAL A 246 1.04 -6.45 4.97
C VAL A 246 2.52 -6.83 4.90
N VAL A 247 3.25 -6.66 6.00
CA VAL A 247 4.66 -7.09 6.09
C VAL A 247 4.76 -8.61 5.93
N SER A 248 3.87 -9.35 6.58
CA SER A 248 3.77 -10.81 6.45
C SER A 248 3.54 -11.25 5.01
N ALA A 249 2.58 -10.63 4.32
CA ALA A 249 2.31 -10.89 2.91
C ALA A 249 3.53 -10.61 2.03
N ALA A 250 4.17 -9.46 2.22
CA ALA A 250 5.37 -9.09 1.47
C ALA A 250 6.51 -10.09 1.67
N VAL A 251 6.78 -10.49 2.91
CA VAL A 251 7.80 -11.50 3.22
C VAL A 251 7.47 -12.85 2.61
N ARG A 252 6.23 -13.33 2.73
CA ARG A 252 5.79 -14.60 2.15
C ARG A 252 5.94 -14.62 0.63
N ILE A 253 5.54 -13.55 -0.03
CA ILE A 253 5.66 -13.44 -1.49
C ILE A 253 7.13 -13.37 -1.92
N HIS A 254 7.95 -12.63 -1.19
CA HIS A 254 9.39 -12.53 -1.49
C HIS A 254 10.16 -13.82 -1.24
N ALA A 255 9.87 -14.46 -0.11
CA ALA A 255 10.51 -15.72 0.19
C ALA A 255 10.12 -16.83 -0.80
N GLY A 256 9.00 -16.60 -1.42
CA GLY A 256 8.51 -17.69 -1.94
C GLY A 256 8.40 -18.07 -3.11
N GLN A 257 8.31 -17.40 -3.69
CA GLN A 257 7.92 -18.23 -4.67
C GLN A 257 6.98 -19.30 -4.12
N VAL A 258 6.53 -20.16 -4.87
CA VAL A 258 5.45 -21.14 -4.70
C VAL A 258 5.36 -21.85 -3.34
N LEU A 259 6.47 -22.10 -2.68
CA LEU A 259 6.48 -22.89 -1.43
C LEU A 259 5.87 -22.19 -0.22
N MET A 260 5.94 -20.86 -0.16
CA MET A 260 5.35 -20.12 0.97
C MET A 260 3.92 -19.69 0.72
N SER A 261 3.52 -19.58 -0.55
CA SER A 261 2.13 -19.32 -0.90
C SER A 261 1.20 -20.51 -0.66
N GLU A 262 1.73 -21.71 -0.55
CA GLU A 262 0.96 -22.93 -0.25
C GLU A 262 0.80 -23.17 1.25
N SER A 263 1.63 -22.56 2.09
CA SER A 263 1.50 -22.67 3.53
C SER A 263 0.62 -21.54 4.07
N ASN A 264 -0.53 -21.90 4.63
CA ASN A 264 -1.35 -20.99 5.47
C ASN A 264 -0.67 -20.68 6.82
N GLN A 265 0.63 -20.97 6.96
CA GLN A 265 1.35 -20.75 8.19
C GLN A 265 1.75 -19.28 8.30
N ASP A 266 1.55 -18.73 9.46
CA ASP A 266 2.04 -17.44 9.87
C ASP A 266 3.55 -17.30 9.69
N LEU A 267 4.05 -16.06 9.67
CA LEU A 267 5.47 -15.79 9.71
C LEU A 267 6.15 -16.63 10.82
N PRO A 268 7.36 -17.13 10.57
CA PRO A 268 8.15 -17.77 11.62
C PRO A 268 8.24 -16.89 12.85
N ARG A 269 8.15 -17.51 14.04
CA ARG A 269 8.07 -16.81 15.31
C ARG A 269 9.19 -15.77 15.48
N GLY A 270 10.41 -16.12 15.12
CA GLY A 270 11.55 -15.19 15.23
C GLY A 270 11.44 -13.95 14.32
N VAL A 271 10.82 -14.07 13.12
CA VAL A 271 10.53 -12.90 12.27
C VAL A 271 9.44 -12.04 12.89
N ARG A 272 8.43 -12.68 13.43
CA ARG A 272 7.32 -12.01 14.11
C ARG A 272 7.80 -11.24 15.33
N ASP A 273 8.63 -11.89 16.18
CA ASP A 273 9.22 -11.29 17.37
C ASP A 273 10.13 -10.12 16.98
N ALA A 274 10.94 -10.27 15.93
CA ALA A 274 11.81 -9.21 15.43
C ALA A 274 11.05 -8.02 14.83
N LEU A 275 9.87 -8.26 14.23
CA LEU A 275 8.98 -7.20 13.72
C LEU A 275 8.19 -6.50 14.82
N GLY A 276 8.29 -6.97 16.09
CA GLY A 276 7.61 -6.37 17.23
C GLY A 276 6.12 -6.73 17.31
N ASP A 277 5.75 -7.95 16.91
CA ASP A 277 4.38 -8.48 17.06
C ASP A 277 4.10 -8.84 18.54
N GLY A 278 4.36 -7.91 19.43
CA GLY A 278 3.98 -8.02 20.83
C GLY A 278 2.51 -7.64 21.04
N PRO A 279 1.94 -8.01 22.21
CA PRO A 279 0.57 -7.63 22.58
C PRO A 279 0.32 -6.12 22.53
N GLU A 280 1.36 -5.31 22.74
CA GLU A 280 1.30 -3.85 22.70
C GLU A 280 1.05 -3.29 21.30
N VAL A 281 1.69 -3.87 20.27
CA VAL A 281 1.48 -3.47 18.87
C VAL A 281 0.08 -3.85 18.38
N ARG A 282 -0.45 -4.98 18.85
CA ARG A 282 -1.85 -5.38 18.61
C ARG A 282 -2.84 -4.46 19.30
N GLY A 283 -2.54 -4.03 20.53
CA GLY A 283 -3.38 -3.15 21.34
C GLY A 283 -3.57 -1.77 20.71
N MET A 284 -2.55 -1.20 20.07
CA MET A 284 -2.62 0.12 19.42
C MET A 284 -3.61 0.17 18.25
N ARG A 285 -3.96 -0.99 17.66
CA ARG A 285 -4.95 -1.07 16.55
C ARG A 285 -6.35 -1.45 17.00
N VAL A 286 -6.46 -2.17 18.12
CA VAL A 286 -7.75 -2.66 18.63
C VAL A 286 -8.52 -1.58 19.38
N THR A 287 -7.85 -0.55 19.89
CA THR A 287 -8.49 0.58 20.61
C THR A 287 -9.37 1.47 19.73
N GLY A 288 -9.45 1.22 18.42
CA GLY A 288 -10.38 1.92 17.52
C GLY A 288 -11.57 1.05 17.03
N ARG A 289 -11.65 -0.22 17.41
CA ARG A 289 -12.81 -1.06 17.07
C ARG A 289 -13.79 -1.10 18.24
N THR A 290 -14.81 -0.30 18.17
CA THR A 290 -16.03 -0.50 18.96
C THR A 290 -16.60 -1.88 18.67
N GLY A 291 -16.95 -2.60 19.74
CA GLY A 291 -17.61 -3.90 19.63
C GLY A 291 -18.89 -3.81 18.79
N ALA A 292 -19.25 -4.90 18.15
CA ALA A 292 -20.46 -5.00 17.34
C ALA A 292 -21.68 -4.48 18.13
N GLY A 293 -22.29 -3.38 17.65
CA GLY A 293 -23.49 -2.78 18.25
C GLY A 293 -23.30 -1.41 18.90
N MET A 294 -22.10 -0.86 19.00
CA MET A 294 -21.88 0.52 19.42
C MET A 294 -21.86 1.45 18.20
N ALA A 295 -22.44 2.66 18.34
CA ALA A 295 -22.34 3.69 17.32
C ALA A 295 -20.87 3.99 17.01
N GLU A 296 -20.56 4.20 15.73
CA GLU A 296 -19.20 4.61 15.34
C GLU A 296 -18.82 5.91 16.09
N PRO A 297 -17.58 5.99 16.64
CA PRO A 297 -17.15 7.20 17.32
C PRO A 297 -17.19 8.39 16.33
N PRO A 298 -17.60 9.58 16.77
CA PRO A 298 -17.64 10.75 15.91
C PRO A 298 -16.23 11.07 15.41
N ARG A 299 -16.15 11.49 14.15
CA ARG A 299 -14.92 12.01 13.55
C ARG A 299 -14.90 13.52 13.67
N HIS A 300 -13.90 14.02 14.34
CA HIS A 300 -13.68 15.44 14.55
C HIS A 300 -12.62 15.96 13.57
N HIS A 301 -12.91 17.05 12.84
CA HIS A 301 -11.93 17.75 12.02
C HIS A 301 -11.03 18.61 12.92
N VAL A 302 -9.77 18.27 13.05
CA VAL A 302 -8.82 19.10 13.81
C VAL A 302 -8.48 20.41 13.08
N LEU A 303 -8.66 20.44 11.77
CA LEU A 303 -8.66 21.65 10.95
C LEU A 303 -10.12 22.03 10.67
N PRO A 304 -10.68 23.08 11.29
CA PRO A 304 -12.09 23.39 11.23
C PRO A 304 -12.62 23.61 9.81
N ARG A 305 -13.71 22.93 9.45
CA ARG A 305 -14.28 22.95 8.09
C ARG A 305 -14.79 24.32 7.66
N GLU A 306 -15.27 25.12 8.58
CA GLU A 306 -15.77 26.46 8.32
C GLU A 306 -14.69 27.42 7.82
N PHE A 307 -13.41 27.13 8.10
CA PHE A 307 -12.26 27.91 7.64
C PHE A 307 -11.50 27.21 6.51
N ARG A 308 -12.14 26.31 5.74
CA ARG A 308 -11.54 25.55 4.64
C ARG A 308 -10.71 26.41 3.70
N GLU A 309 -11.23 27.53 3.22
CA GLU A 309 -10.52 28.43 2.29
C GLU A 309 -9.24 29.01 2.91
N TRP A 310 -9.25 29.25 4.22
CA TRP A 310 -8.07 29.72 4.94
C TRP A 310 -6.95 28.68 4.91
N PHE A 311 -7.29 27.42 5.11
CA PHE A 311 -6.35 26.30 5.05
C PHE A 311 -5.89 26.01 3.62
N GLU A 312 -6.78 26.07 2.64
CA GLU A 312 -6.44 25.85 1.23
C GLU A 312 -5.37 26.85 0.73
N LYS A 313 -5.49 28.11 1.11
CA LYS A 313 -4.46 29.15 0.80
C LYS A 313 -3.08 28.82 1.39
N ARG A 314 -3.01 27.95 2.40
CA ARG A 314 -1.78 27.48 3.07
C ARG A 314 -1.35 26.09 2.64
N GLY A 315 -1.91 25.61 1.52
CA GLY A 315 -1.51 24.38 0.88
C GLY A 315 -2.20 23.12 1.42
N PHE A 316 -3.30 23.25 2.18
CA PHE A 316 -4.13 22.11 2.59
C PHE A 316 -5.11 21.72 1.49
N THR A 317 -4.58 21.31 0.33
CA THR A 317 -5.33 20.94 -0.88
C THR A 317 -4.96 19.53 -1.33
N GLY A 318 -5.73 18.95 -2.23
CA GLY A 318 -5.46 17.64 -2.80
C GLY A 318 -5.36 16.56 -1.72
N ASP A 319 -4.21 15.88 -1.67
CA ASP A 319 -3.94 14.83 -0.69
C ASP A 319 -3.71 15.35 0.74
N MET A 320 -3.46 16.64 0.88
CA MET A 320 -3.31 17.34 2.16
C MET A 320 -4.58 18.12 2.56
N LYS A 321 -5.73 17.88 1.91
CA LYS A 321 -6.98 18.55 2.25
C LYS A 321 -7.40 18.29 3.70
N ILE A 322 -8.09 19.25 4.31
CA ILE A 322 -8.47 19.21 5.73
C ILE A 322 -9.24 17.94 6.13
N ASP A 323 -9.97 17.31 5.19
CA ASP A 323 -10.71 16.07 5.44
C ASP A 323 -9.80 14.85 5.71
N ARG A 324 -8.49 14.97 5.55
CA ARG A 324 -7.51 13.95 5.95
C ARG A 324 -7.13 14.04 7.42
N PHE A 325 -7.34 15.19 8.04
CA PHE A 325 -6.96 15.50 9.41
C PHE A 325 -8.17 15.42 10.35
N CYS A 326 -8.79 14.24 10.39
CA CYS A 326 -9.84 13.95 11.36
C CYS A 326 -9.31 12.97 12.40
N VAL A 327 -9.91 12.98 13.58
CA VAL A 327 -9.64 12.03 14.65
C VAL A 327 -10.95 11.39 15.12
N GLU A 328 -10.89 10.10 15.44
CA GLU A 328 -12.00 9.43 16.12
C GLU A 328 -11.86 9.67 17.63
N MET A 329 -12.92 10.12 18.28
CA MET A 329 -12.93 10.41 19.70
C MET A 329 -14.29 10.08 20.32
N GLU A 330 -14.33 9.98 21.65
CA GLU A 330 -15.58 9.75 22.35
C GLU A 330 -16.56 10.92 22.14
N GLN A 331 -17.84 10.58 21.99
CA GLN A 331 -18.91 11.57 21.78
C GLN A 331 -18.91 12.67 22.86
N SER A 332 -18.75 12.29 24.12
CA SER A 332 -18.70 13.22 25.24
C SER A 332 -17.51 14.17 25.19
N HIS A 333 -16.37 13.73 24.70
CA HIS A 333 -15.19 14.57 24.51
C HIS A 333 -15.39 15.51 23.32
N HIS A 334 -15.94 15.01 22.23
CA HIS A 334 -16.28 15.81 21.04
C HIS A 334 -17.24 16.95 21.39
N GLU A 335 -18.30 16.67 22.15
CA GLU A 335 -19.24 17.69 22.61
C GLU A 335 -18.57 18.71 23.55
N ALA A 336 -17.70 18.24 24.44
CA ALA A 336 -17.02 19.09 25.40
C ALA A 336 -16.06 20.11 24.76
N ILE A 337 -15.31 19.72 23.73
CA ILE A 337 -14.38 20.64 23.05
C ILE A 337 -15.10 21.69 22.22
N HIS A 338 -16.31 21.41 21.75
CA HIS A 338 -17.17 22.39 21.08
C HIS A 338 -18.03 23.20 22.07
N GLY A 339 -18.25 22.70 23.27
CA GLY A 339 -18.92 23.41 24.35
C GLY A 339 -18.01 24.27 25.24
N GLY A 340 -16.69 24.29 24.96
CA GLY A 340 -15.72 25.11 25.69
C GLY A 340 -15.31 24.56 27.06
N GLY A 341 -15.44 23.24 27.30
CA GLY A 341 -14.96 22.65 28.52
C GLY A 341 -15.29 21.17 28.75
N ASP A 342 -14.48 20.51 29.53
CA ASP A 342 -14.75 19.16 30.04
C ASP A 342 -15.44 19.26 31.40
N TRP A 343 -16.75 19.36 31.38
CA TRP A 343 -17.58 19.51 32.57
C TRP A 343 -17.51 18.30 33.52
N ARG A 344 -17.22 17.10 33.02
CA ARG A 344 -17.09 15.86 33.82
C ARG A 344 -15.84 15.84 34.67
N GLN A 345 -14.77 16.47 34.19
CA GLN A 345 -13.46 16.48 34.83
C GLN A 345 -13.15 17.85 35.49
N GLY A 346 -14.08 18.76 35.45
CA GLY A 346 -13.89 20.14 35.98
C GLY A 346 -12.85 20.94 35.15
N ARG A 347 -12.51 20.50 33.94
CA ARG A 347 -11.54 21.17 33.09
C ARG A 347 -12.22 22.22 32.25
N LYS A 348 -11.62 23.41 32.21
CA LYS A 348 -12.00 24.46 31.29
C LYS A 348 -10.89 24.63 30.27
N TRP A 349 -11.21 24.48 29.00
CA TRP A 349 -10.33 24.87 27.91
C TRP A 349 -10.52 26.35 27.57
N PRO A 350 -9.57 26.95 26.81
CA PRO A 350 -9.62 28.39 26.48
C PRO A 350 -10.91 28.84 25.78
N GLY A 351 -11.58 27.93 25.08
CA GLY A 351 -12.80 28.22 24.35
C GLY A 351 -13.30 27.05 23.53
N GLU A 352 -14.20 27.29 22.60
CA GLU A 352 -14.66 26.33 21.61
C GLU A 352 -13.52 26.07 20.60
N TRP A 353 -13.32 24.80 20.24
CA TRP A 353 -12.19 24.36 19.43
C TRP A 353 -11.98 25.18 18.16
N ASN A 354 -13.02 25.33 17.33
CA ASN A 354 -12.88 25.98 16.03
C ASN A 354 -12.44 27.44 16.17
N GLN A 355 -12.99 28.15 17.13
CA GLN A 355 -12.66 29.56 17.38
C GLN A 355 -11.25 29.71 17.91
N VAL A 356 -10.90 28.93 18.92
CA VAL A 356 -9.57 28.99 19.53
C VAL A 356 -8.48 28.65 18.52
N ILE A 357 -8.70 27.66 17.66
CA ILE A 357 -7.71 27.27 16.65
C ILE A 357 -7.51 28.37 15.61
N ILE A 358 -8.59 28.94 15.07
CA ILE A 358 -8.44 29.98 14.05
C ILE A 358 -7.84 31.28 14.62
N GLU A 359 -8.16 31.63 15.86
CA GLU A 359 -7.54 32.77 16.56
C GLU A 359 -6.05 32.54 16.76
N ALA A 360 -5.65 31.40 17.32
CA ALA A 360 -4.24 31.06 17.54
C ALA A 360 -3.42 31.07 16.23
N LEU A 361 -4.00 30.57 15.15
CA LEU A 361 -3.33 30.56 13.84
C LEU A 361 -3.21 31.97 13.26
N ARG A 362 -4.20 32.84 13.46
CA ARG A 362 -4.13 34.26 13.02
C ARG A 362 -3.13 35.04 13.84
N ASP A 363 -3.06 34.79 15.13
CA ASP A 363 -2.08 35.45 16.02
C ASP A 363 -0.66 35.03 15.62
N ALA A 364 -0.44 33.76 15.37
CA ALA A 364 0.86 33.27 14.86
C ALA A 364 1.25 33.87 13.51
N GLU A 365 0.28 34.13 12.60
CA GLU A 365 0.54 34.85 11.35
C GLU A 365 0.88 36.32 11.58
N ALA A 366 0.19 36.97 12.50
CA ALA A 366 0.45 38.35 12.86
C ALA A 366 1.85 38.52 13.45
N GLU A 367 2.28 37.60 14.31
CA GLU A 367 3.64 37.56 14.87
C GLU A 367 4.70 37.28 13.80
N ALA A 368 4.41 36.34 12.87
CA ALA A 368 5.33 36.01 11.79
C ALA A 368 5.40 37.10 10.71
N GLY A 369 4.44 38.00 10.63
CA GLY A 369 4.31 39.02 9.59
C GLY A 369 4.09 38.44 8.17
N ARG A 370 3.69 37.18 8.07
CA ARG A 370 3.44 36.46 6.81
C ARG A 370 2.46 35.30 7.02
N MET A 371 1.98 34.74 5.91
CA MET A 371 1.21 33.49 5.97
C MET A 371 2.07 32.36 6.54
N LEU A 372 1.49 31.56 7.41
CA LEU A 372 2.12 30.33 7.92
C LEU A 372 2.26 29.28 6.81
N THR A 373 3.34 28.54 6.86
CA THR A 373 3.51 27.30 6.10
C THR A 373 2.64 26.20 6.67
N ARG A 374 2.41 25.10 5.91
CA ARG A 374 1.69 23.92 6.44
C ARG A 374 2.31 23.36 7.72
N SER A 375 3.63 23.31 7.75
CA SER A 375 4.41 22.81 8.88
C SER A 375 4.16 23.64 10.14
N GLU A 376 4.16 24.96 10.02
CA GLU A 376 3.87 25.88 11.12
C GLU A 376 2.42 25.77 11.58
N VAL A 377 1.46 25.65 10.67
CA VAL A 377 0.05 25.38 11.00
C VAL A 377 -0.08 24.09 11.79
N LEU A 378 0.53 23.00 11.32
CA LEU A 378 0.47 21.69 11.99
C LEU A 378 1.14 21.71 13.36
N LYS A 379 2.19 22.53 13.55
CA LYS A 379 2.83 22.72 14.86
C LYS A 379 1.87 23.37 15.85
N VAL A 380 1.23 24.46 15.46
CA VAL A 380 0.21 25.13 16.32
C VAL A 380 -0.93 24.16 16.64
N ILE A 381 -1.45 23.44 15.63
CA ILE A 381 -2.50 22.43 15.85
C ILE A 381 -2.06 21.35 16.85
N ALA A 382 -0.83 20.85 16.77
CA ALA A 382 -0.31 19.85 17.70
C ALA A 382 -0.31 20.34 19.15
N GLU A 383 0.09 21.58 19.39
CA GLU A 383 0.08 22.18 20.71
C GLU A 383 -1.33 22.24 21.32
N TYR A 384 -2.30 22.68 20.52
CA TYR A 384 -3.69 22.73 20.98
C TYR A 384 -4.34 21.34 21.10
N MET A 385 -4.03 20.39 20.23
CA MET A 385 -4.49 19.00 20.37
C MET A 385 -4.06 18.42 21.74
N ARG A 386 -2.81 18.70 22.18
CA ARG A 386 -2.36 18.27 23.52
C ARG A 386 -3.12 18.98 24.62
N LEU A 387 -3.32 20.28 24.49
CA LEU A 387 -4.07 21.08 25.47
C LEU A 387 -5.49 20.55 25.64
N TYR A 388 -6.17 20.23 24.54
CA TYR A 388 -7.53 19.70 24.51
C TYR A 388 -7.61 18.19 24.69
N LYS A 389 -6.46 17.50 24.81
CA LYS A 389 -6.33 16.03 24.89
C LYS A 389 -6.92 15.30 23.71
N ILE A 390 -6.87 15.89 22.54
CA ILE A 390 -7.29 15.28 21.30
C ILE A 390 -6.18 14.30 20.84
N PRO A 391 -6.50 13.03 20.54
CA PRO A 391 -5.50 12.06 20.12
C PRO A 391 -4.93 12.40 18.75
N MET A 392 -3.61 12.22 18.57
CA MET A 392 -2.94 12.43 17.27
C MET A 392 -2.93 11.14 16.44
N ASN A 393 -4.10 10.60 16.14
CA ASN A 393 -4.30 9.40 15.32
C ASN A 393 -5.23 9.73 14.15
N PHE A 394 -4.70 10.43 13.16
CA PHE A 394 -5.50 10.89 12.04
C PHE A 394 -6.13 9.75 11.24
N VAL A 395 -7.40 9.96 10.90
CA VAL A 395 -8.19 9.12 10.02
C VAL A 395 -8.89 10.01 8.99
N PRO A 396 -8.97 9.61 7.72
CA PRO A 396 -9.69 10.40 6.72
C PRO A 396 -11.18 10.50 7.06
N TRP A 397 -11.79 11.64 6.72
CA TRP A 397 -13.23 11.79 6.79
C TRP A 397 -13.93 10.78 5.86
N ARG A 398 -14.94 10.12 6.35
CA ARG A 398 -15.87 9.31 5.56
C ARG A 398 -17.07 10.21 5.24
N GLY A 399 -17.00 10.88 4.09
CA GLY A 399 -18.07 11.73 3.61
C GLY A 399 -19.12 10.98 2.85
#